data_69197656fca4f4b0ae4a5e67ac8b1211
#
_entry.id   69197656fca4f4b0ae4a5e67ac8b1211
#
_cell.length_a   1.000
_cell.length_b   1.000
_cell.length_c   1.000
_cell.angle_alpha   90.00
_cell.angle_beta   90.00
_cell.angle_gamma   90.00
#
_symmetry.space_group_name_H-M   'P 1'
#
loop_
_entity.id
_entity.type
_entity.pdbx_description
1 polymer ?
#
loop_
_entity_poly.entity_id
_entity_poly.type
_entity_poly.pdbx_seq_one_letter_code
_entity_poly.pdbx_strand_id
1 'polypeptide(L)'
;MWVGALQRSLIRFKLFYSLNSLVRLCRCLSQKNFPFHFLLGADVIGGRDLAGPRSDLRGQKCSFAPKRLILIGCFLLTTPSMTTAQRVEIQHDGRSYIDLATAGGRLGMKAYWLSGHKTFRLRSQWTNIDIGKGKRILYLNSIPIYLGFPTIESSSRLYMAKADYQHVLQPILTPQAFPEKPALRRIIIDAGHGGRDGGAKNDAYRLHEKDLTLDVSRRLKSMLERKGYEVVMTRDSDVFIPLERRPQIANRAKGDLFISIHFNAAARTTAEGYETFALTPQYQASSKYSEPGRGDSRRYDGNDQDPWNTLLGYHVQRSLVQTMGGTDRGLKRARFLVLKHLDCPGVLLELGFVSNPETAHKVRSATFRQSLAQSLYDGIIQYHKRLQRIP
;
A
#
# COMPACT_ATOMS: atom_id res chain seq x y z
N MET A 1 38.63 13.23 -41.76
CA MET A 1 39.93 13.03 -41.13
C MET A 1 39.79 13.40 -39.66
N TRP A 2 39.79 12.57 -38.80
CA TRP A 2 40.50 11.55 -38.18
C TRP A 2 39.56 10.51 -37.52
N VAL A 3 39.72 9.34 -37.98
CA VAL A 3 39.39 8.01 -37.50
C VAL A 3 40.55 7.53 -36.61
N GLY A 4 40.27 6.74 -35.62
CA GLY A 4 41.29 5.91 -34.94
C GLY A 4 41.01 5.80 -33.44
N ALA A 5 40.45 4.75 -33.02
CA ALA A 5 41.02 3.48 -32.54
C ALA A 5 41.35 3.48 -31.05
N LEU A 6 40.83 2.47 -30.37
CA LEU A 6 41.49 1.43 -29.60
C LEU A 6 40.48 0.82 -28.61
N GLN A 7 39.99 -0.31 -28.75
CA GLN A 7 40.43 -1.72 -28.67
C GLN A 7 41.32 -2.05 -27.45
N ARG A 8 40.68 -2.87 -26.57
CA ARG A 8 41.23 -3.94 -25.70
C ARG A 8 41.95 -3.55 -24.40
N SER A 9 41.36 -3.95 -23.32
CA SER A 9 42.08 -4.71 -22.30
C SER A 9 41.15 -5.61 -21.50
N LEU A 10 41.19 -6.88 -21.82
CA LEU A 10 40.78 -8.02 -21.03
C LEU A 10 41.86 -8.26 -19.99
N ILE A 11 41.53 -8.24 -18.69
CA ILE A 11 42.33 -8.94 -17.69
C ILE A 11 41.41 -9.81 -16.86
N ARG A 12 41.63 -11.09 -17.01
CA ARG A 12 41.15 -12.18 -16.18
C ARG A 12 41.64 -12.00 -14.75
N PHE A 13 40.75 -12.14 -13.76
CA PHE A 13 41.13 -12.66 -12.46
C PHE A 13 40.31 -13.91 -12.15
N LYS A 14 41.02 -15.04 -12.14
CA LYS A 14 40.55 -16.35 -11.74
C LYS A 14 40.68 -16.51 -10.22
N LEU A 15 39.63 -17.06 -9.63
CA LEU A 15 39.63 -18.11 -8.59
C LEU A 15 40.67 -18.04 -7.46
N PHE A 16 40.14 -17.98 -6.23
CA PHE A 16 40.41 -18.97 -5.16
C PHE A 16 39.82 -18.43 -3.86
N TYR A 17 38.69 -18.95 -3.42
CA TYR A 17 38.45 -19.11 -1.98
C TYR A 17 37.71 -20.44 -1.73
N SER A 18 38.40 -21.24 -0.94
CA SER A 18 38.21 -22.62 -0.62
C SER A 18 37.00 -22.87 0.32
N LEU A 19 36.48 -24.07 0.19
CA LEU A 19 35.36 -24.72 0.90
C LEU A 19 35.53 -24.88 2.45
N ASN A 20 36.39 -24.15 3.12
CA ASN A 20 36.72 -24.36 4.53
C ASN A 20 36.13 -23.36 5.53
N SER A 21 35.23 -22.45 5.11
CA SER A 21 34.59 -21.49 6.03
C SER A 21 33.20 -21.87 6.51
N LEU A 22 32.60 -22.96 6.02
CA LEU A 22 31.25 -23.40 6.40
C LEU A 22 31.21 -24.43 7.53
N VAL A 23 32.32 -24.91 8.04
CA VAL A 23 32.37 -25.91 9.13
C VAL A 23 32.65 -25.30 10.52
N ARG A 24 32.96 -24.02 10.62
CA ARG A 24 33.26 -23.37 11.92
C ARG A 24 32.06 -22.67 12.60
N LEU A 25 30.88 -22.59 11.98
CA LEU A 25 29.71 -21.95 12.60
C LEU A 25 28.72 -22.90 13.29
N CYS A 26 28.90 -24.20 13.17
CA CYS A 26 28.01 -25.21 13.80
C CYS A 26 28.50 -25.78 15.13
N ARG A 27 29.56 -25.24 15.75
CA ARG A 27 30.10 -25.77 17.01
C ARG A 27 30.00 -24.85 18.22
N CYS A 28 29.22 -23.77 18.18
CA CYS A 28 29.09 -22.83 19.31
C CYS A 28 27.68 -22.73 19.94
N LEU A 29 26.74 -23.63 19.63
CA LEU A 29 25.39 -23.59 20.22
C LEU A 29 24.97 -24.89 20.91
N SER A 30 25.91 -25.52 21.59
CA SER A 30 25.60 -26.71 22.42
C SER A 30 26.38 -26.64 23.72
N GLN A 31 26.06 -25.70 24.58
CA GLN A 31 26.29 -25.71 26.01
C GLN A 31 25.77 -24.43 26.65
N LYS A 32 24.57 -24.48 27.23
CA LYS A 32 24.25 -23.86 28.55
C LYS A 32 22.80 -24.17 28.91
N ASN A 33 22.68 -25.11 29.81
CA ASN A 33 21.48 -25.38 30.63
C ASN A 33 21.17 -24.14 31.49
N PHE A 34 19.90 -23.71 31.49
CA PHE A 34 19.31 -22.94 32.59
C PHE A 34 17.90 -23.46 32.88
N PRO A 35 17.54 -23.67 34.13
CA PRO A 35 16.24 -24.24 34.53
C PRO A 35 15.17 -23.15 34.61
N PHE A 36 13.99 -23.48 34.10
CA PHE A 36 12.78 -22.67 34.28
C PHE A 36 12.17 -22.99 35.64
N HIS A 37 12.08 -22.02 36.54
CA HIS A 37 11.20 -22.02 37.71
C HIS A 37 9.86 -21.38 37.32
N PHE A 38 8.81 -22.20 37.49
CA PHE A 38 7.42 -21.72 37.49
C PHE A 38 7.10 -21.23 38.91
N LEU A 39 6.69 -19.97 39.02
CA LEU A 39 6.05 -19.39 40.21
C LEU A 39 4.57 -19.19 39.91
N LEU A 40 3.75 -20.08 40.55
CA LEU A 40 2.32 -19.83 40.74
C LEU A 40 2.14 -19.34 42.18
N GLY A 41 1.74 -18.10 42.33
CA GLY A 41 1.23 -17.57 43.58
C GLY A 41 -0.30 -17.66 43.60
N ALA A 42 -0.82 -18.26 44.67
CA ALA A 42 -2.19 -18.10 45.11
C ALA A 42 -2.25 -18.14 46.62
N ASP A 43 -2.49 -17.00 47.22
CA ASP A 43 -2.83 -16.82 48.63
C ASP A 43 -4.24 -17.36 48.91
N VAL A 44 -4.38 -18.20 49.97
CA VAL A 44 -5.63 -18.36 50.71
C VAL A 44 -5.32 -18.46 52.19
N ILE A 45 -5.98 -17.61 52.92
CA ILE A 45 -5.94 -17.41 54.38
C ILE A 45 -6.85 -18.43 55.12
N GLY A 46 -6.32 -19.05 56.15
CA GLY A 46 -7.00 -19.14 57.47
C GLY A 46 -7.77 -20.38 57.85
N GLY A 47 -7.36 -21.01 58.96
CA GLY A 47 -8.26 -21.49 59.98
C GLY A 47 -8.12 -22.97 60.46
N ARG A 48 -7.24 -23.19 61.40
CA ARG A 48 -7.37 -23.93 62.68
C ARG A 48 -8.06 -25.32 62.80
N ASP A 49 -7.26 -26.23 63.26
CA ASP A 49 -7.38 -27.13 64.47
C ASP A 49 -8.25 -28.40 64.45
N LEU A 50 -7.60 -29.40 64.85
CA LEU A 50 -7.82 -30.44 65.89
C LEU A 50 -7.87 -31.91 65.46
N ALA A 51 -6.84 -32.60 65.98
CA ALA A 51 -6.83 -33.89 66.67
C ALA A 51 -7.30 -35.20 66.00
N GLY A 52 -6.38 -36.13 65.96
CA GLY A 52 -6.52 -37.57 65.70
C GLY A 52 -7.30 -38.35 66.81
N PRO A 53 -7.08 -39.63 67.03
CA PRO A 53 -6.22 -40.65 66.40
C PRO A 53 -6.88 -42.05 66.20
N ARG A 54 -6.09 -42.99 65.55
CA ARG A 54 -6.02 -44.47 65.80
C ARG A 54 -7.20 -45.38 65.46
N SER A 55 -6.92 -46.41 64.77
CA SER A 55 -6.67 -47.85 65.03
C SER A 55 -7.40 -48.67 63.94
N ASP A 56 -6.71 -49.51 63.30
CA ASP A 56 -6.37 -50.91 63.51
C ASP A 56 -7.35 -51.93 62.90
N LEU A 57 -6.71 -52.86 62.20
CA LEU A 57 -6.99 -54.29 62.12
C LEU A 57 -7.84 -54.87 60.98
N ARG A 58 -7.09 -55.62 60.16
CA ARG A 58 -7.29 -57.03 59.78
C ARG A 58 -8.59 -57.46 59.10
N GLY A 59 -8.39 -58.19 58.02
CA GLY A 59 -9.32 -59.21 57.57
C GLY A 59 -9.12 -59.68 56.14
N GLN A 60 -8.34 -60.71 55.97
CA GLN A 60 -8.28 -61.53 54.76
C GLN A 60 -9.66 -62.06 54.39
N LYS A 61 -9.95 -62.22 53.14
CA LYS A 61 -10.32 -63.52 52.53
C LYS A 61 -10.51 -63.41 51.00
N CYS A 62 -9.93 -64.40 50.33
CA CYS A 62 -10.08 -64.75 48.93
C CYS A 62 -11.53 -65.05 48.58
N SER A 63 -11.91 -64.74 47.36
CA SER A 63 -12.72 -65.69 46.57
C SER A 63 -13.03 -65.15 45.12
N PHE A 64 -12.70 -66.01 44.19
CA PHE A 64 -13.32 -66.31 42.93
C PHE A 64 -13.63 -65.17 41.92
N ALA A 65 -12.89 -65.25 40.81
CA ALA A 65 -13.24 -64.61 39.52
C ALA A 65 -14.42 -65.32 38.85
N PRO A 66 -15.21 -64.60 38.11
CA PRO A 66 -15.81 -65.09 36.87
C PRO A 66 -15.21 -64.41 35.63
N LYS A 67 -14.82 -65.25 34.68
CA LYS A 67 -14.41 -64.92 33.32
C LYS A 67 -15.50 -64.04 32.67
N ARG A 68 -15.19 -62.76 32.41
CA ARG A 68 -16.01 -61.94 31.55
C ARG A 68 -15.39 -61.90 30.16
N LEU A 69 -16.20 -62.36 29.22
CA LEU A 69 -16.04 -62.35 27.79
C LEU A 69 -15.78 -60.89 27.36
N ILE A 70 -14.60 -60.59 26.81
CA ILE A 70 -14.32 -59.31 26.17
C ILE A 70 -14.88 -59.37 24.78
N LEU A 71 -16.05 -58.77 24.58
CA LEU A 71 -16.52 -58.36 23.26
C LEU A 71 -15.63 -57.23 22.78
N ILE A 72 -14.73 -57.55 21.84
CA ILE A 72 -14.01 -56.53 21.06
C ILE A 72 -15.02 -55.92 20.10
N GLY A 73 -15.70 -54.89 20.53
CA GLY A 73 -16.44 -54.00 19.64
C GLY A 73 -15.45 -53.26 18.76
N CYS A 74 -15.41 -53.60 17.47
CA CYS A 74 -14.79 -52.77 16.45
C CYS A 74 -15.51 -51.41 16.44
N PHE A 75 -15.01 -50.48 17.22
CA PHE A 75 -15.32 -49.07 16.98
C PHE A 75 -14.64 -48.69 15.67
N LEU A 76 -15.38 -48.71 14.59
CA LEU A 76 -15.04 -47.96 13.38
C LEU A 76 -14.91 -46.48 13.81
N LEU A 77 -13.70 -46.06 14.12
CA LEU A 77 -13.34 -44.64 14.19
C LEU A 77 -13.58 -44.08 12.80
N THR A 78 -14.80 -43.57 12.54
CA THR A 78 -15.05 -42.63 11.50
C THR A 78 -14.22 -41.41 11.87
N THR A 79 -13.01 -41.32 11.31
CA THR A 79 -12.26 -40.07 11.31
C THR A 79 -13.19 -39.01 10.73
N PRO A 80 -13.50 -37.94 11.48
CA PRO A 80 -14.24 -36.85 10.89
C PRO A 80 -13.40 -36.40 9.70
N SER A 81 -14.01 -36.48 8.50
CA SER A 81 -13.46 -35.88 7.30
C SER A 81 -13.08 -34.45 7.69
N MET A 82 -11.79 -34.17 7.81
CA MET A 82 -11.31 -32.80 7.99
C MET A 82 -11.83 -32.03 6.77
N THR A 83 -12.93 -31.32 6.98
CA THR A 83 -13.31 -30.23 6.09
C THR A 83 -12.06 -29.42 5.90
N THR A 84 -11.54 -29.38 4.69
CA THR A 84 -10.38 -28.58 4.31
C THR A 84 -10.62 -27.18 4.83
N ALA A 85 -9.98 -26.84 5.95
CA ALA A 85 -10.02 -25.50 6.50
C ALA A 85 -9.62 -24.60 5.34
N GLN A 86 -10.57 -23.81 4.85
CA GLN A 86 -10.36 -22.96 3.68
C GLN A 86 -9.13 -22.09 3.98
N ARG A 87 -8.04 -22.34 3.27
CA ARG A 87 -6.80 -21.57 3.46
C ARG A 87 -7.07 -20.13 3.07
N VAL A 88 -7.26 -19.29 4.07
CA VAL A 88 -7.47 -17.85 3.92
C VAL A 88 -6.25 -17.17 3.28
N GLU A 89 -5.09 -17.79 3.46
CA GLU A 89 -3.80 -17.31 2.98
C GLU A 89 -3.00 -18.46 2.37
N ILE A 90 -2.34 -18.21 1.24
CA ILE A 90 -1.46 -19.16 0.54
C ILE A 90 -0.11 -18.50 0.25
N GLN A 91 0.92 -19.33 0.08
CA GLN A 91 2.25 -18.88 -0.40
C GLN A 91 2.37 -19.14 -1.90
N HIS A 92 2.86 -18.15 -2.63
CA HIS A 92 3.14 -18.26 -4.06
C HIS A 92 4.35 -17.37 -4.39
N ASP A 93 5.37 -17.93 -5.04
CA ASP A 93 6.63 -17.26 -5.39
C ASP A 93 7.24 -16.47 -4.20
N GLY A 94 7.26 -17.10 -3.01
CA GLY A 94 7.82 -16.51 -1.80
C GLY A 94 7.00 -15.37 -1.19
N ARG A 95 5.76 -15.17 -1.63
CA ARG A 95 4.86 -14.11 -1.14
C ARG A 95 3.56 -14.71 -0.60
N SER A 96 3.03 -14.07 0.43
CA SER A 96 1.71 -14.38 0.97
C SER A 96 0.60 -13.76 0.12
N TYR A 97 -0.43 -14.55 -0.18
CA TYR A 97 -1.62 -14.13 -0.91
C TYR A 97 -2.88 -14.43 -0.09
N ILE A 98 -3.80 -13.48 -0.05
CA ILE A 98 -5.05 -13.54 0.70
C ILE A 98 -6.19 -13.88 -0.25
N ASP A 99 -7.06 -14.82 0.14
CA ASP A 99 -8.30 -15.11 -0.57
C ASP A 99 -9.26 -13.93 -0.53
N LEU A 100 -9.59 -13.39 -1.71
CA LEU A 100 -10.43 -12.20 -1.84
C LEU A 100 -11.88 -12.43 -1.41
N ALA A 101 -12.43 -13.64 -1.60
CA ALA A 101 -13.79 -13.95 -1.15
C ALA A 101 -13.87 -13.90 0.38
N THR A 102 -12.90 -14.49 1.07
CA THR A 102 -12.84 -14.46 2.53
C THR A 102 -12.57 -13.05 3.06
N ALA A 103 -11.65 -12.31 2.44
CA ALA A 103 -11.37 -10.92 2.82
C ALA A 103 -12.59 -10.02 2.63
N GLY A 104 -13.27 -10.14 1.49
CA GLY A 104 -14.51 -9.40 1.21
C GLY A 104 -15.65 -9.76 2.17
N GLY A 105 -15.83 -11.07 2.46
CA GLY A 105 -16.84 -11.54 3.41
C GLY A 105 -16.67 -10.95 4.81
N ARG A 106 -15.44 -10.80 5.29
CA ARG A 106 -15.15 -10.11 6.58
C ARG A 106 -15.56 -8.63 6.58
N LEU A 107 -15.68 -8.03 5.41
CA LEU A 107 -16.14 -6.65 5.22
C LEU A 107 -17.64 -6.58 4.83
N GLY A 108 -18.39 -7.69 4.95
CA GLY A 108 -19.79 -7.77 4.56
C GLY A 108 -20.05 -7.66 3.06
N MET A 109 -19.04 -7.93 2.23
CA MET A 109 -19.16 -7.88 0.77
C MET A 109 -19.49 -9.25 0.19
N LYS A 110 -20.38 -9.28 -0.81
CA LYS A 110 -20.60 -10.45 -1.65
C LYS A 110 -19.44 -10.60 -2.63
N ALA A 111 -18.99 -11.83 -2.84
CA ALA A 111 -17.84 -12.16 -3.70
C ALA A 111 -18.28 -13.17 -4.76
N TYR A 112 -18.07 -12.86 -6.04
CA TYR A 112 -18.45 -13.73 -7.14
C TYR A 112 -17.72 -13.40 -8.45
N TRP A 113 -17.62 -14.39 -9.32
CA TRP A 113 -17.14 -14.21 -10.69
C TRP A 113 -18.25 -13.61 -11.56
N LEU A 114 -17.90 -12.63 -12.39
CA LEU A 114 -18.80 -12.15 -13.45
C LEU A 114 -18.84 -13.17 -14.61
N SER A 115 -19.81 -12.97 -15.51
CA SER A 115 -19.97 -13.82 -16.70
C SER A 115 -18.65 -13.99 -17.45
N GLY A 116 -18.35 -15.25 -17.85
CA GLY A 116 -17.11 -15.58 -18.53
C GLY A 116 -15.88 -15.76 -17.64
N HIS A 117 -16.02 -15.74 -16.31
CA HIS A 117 -14.95 -16.05 -15.34
C HIS A 117 -13.63 -15.25 -15.55
N LYS A 118 -13.76 -13.99 -16.06
CA LYS A 118 -12.61 -13.12 -16.34
C LYS A 118 -12.42 -12.05 -15.27
N THR A 119 -13.49 -11.63 -14.62
CA THR A 119 -13.51 -10.57 -13.60
C THR A 119 -14.17 -11.08 -12.36
N PHE A 120 -13.48 -10.94 -11.24
CA PHE A 120 -13.99 -11.22 -9.90
C PHE A 120 -14.49 -9.93 -9.28
N ARG A 121 -15.69 -9.96 -8.70
CA ARG A 121 -16.33 -8.82 -8.06
C ARG A 121 -16.50 -9.03 -6.58
N LEU A 122 -16.08 -8.04 -5.79
CA LEU A 122 -16.52 -7.83 -4.41
C LEU A 122 -17.53 -6.69 -4.40
N ARG A 123 -18.72 -6.90 -3.82
CA ARG A 123 -19.80 -5.92 -3.82
C ARG A 123 -20.44 -5.76 -2.46
N SER A 124 -20.56 -4.52 -2.00
CA SER A 124 -21.47 -4.08 -0.94
C SER A 124 -22.50 -3.09 -1.48
N GLN A 125 -23.35 -2.55 -0.62
CA GLN A 125 -24.25 -1.47 -1.04
C GLN A 125 -23.52 -0.17 -1.44
N TRP A 126 -22.26 0.02 -1.00
CA TRP A 126 -21.48 1.25 -1.22
C TRP A 126 -20.28 1.08 -2.13
N THR A 127 -19.83 -0.14 -2.33
CA THR A 127 -18.53 -0.40 -2.95
C THR A 127 -18.59 -1.57 -3.91
N ASN A 128 -18.09 -1.35 -5.13
CA ASN A 128 -17.77 -2.39 -6.08
C ASN A 128 -16.26 -2.43 -6.30
N ILE A 129 -15.69 -3.63 -6.25
CA ILE A 129 -14.28 -3.86 -6.58
C ILE A 129 -14.24 -4.92 -7.66
N ASP A 130 -13.75 -4.57 -8.82
CA ASP A 130 -13.57 -5.46 -9.97
C ASP A 130 -12.09 -5.72 -10.19
N ILE A 131 -11.72 -6.98 -10.30
CA ILE A 131 -10.34 -7.37 -10.53
C ILE A 131 -10.27 -8.63 -11.41
N GLY A 132 -9.35 -8.63 -12.39
CA GLY A 132 -9.11 -9.77 -13.26
C GLY A 132 -8.02 -10.68 -12.71
N LYS A 133 -8.10 -11.98 -13.09
CA LYS A 133 -7.02 -12.96 -12.89
C LYS A 133 -5.73 -12.49 -13.60
N GLY A 134 -4.59 -12.62 -12.92
CA GLY A 134 -3.27 -12.25 -13.47
C GLY A 134 -3.11 -10.75 -13.71
N LYS A 135 -3.98 -9.90 -13.15
CA LYS A 135 -3.94 -8.45 -13.34
C LYS A 135 -3.30 -7.74 -12.16
N ARG A 136 -2.64 -6.63 -12.46
CA ARG A 136 -2.08 -5.67 -11.49
C ARG A 136 -2.88 -4.37 -11.42
N ILE A 137 -4.13 -4.41 -11.85
CA ILE A 137 -5.06 -3.27 -11.77
C ILE A 137 -6.38 -3.81 -11.27
N LEU A 138 -6.91 -3.16 -10.24
CA LEU A 138 -8.29 -3.32 -9.80
C LEU A 138 -9.07 -2.04 -10.06
N TYR A 139 -10.38 -2.13 -10.12
CA TYR A 139 -11.28 -1.00 -10.24
C TYR A 139 -12.12 -0.89 -8.97
N LEU A 140 -11.89 0.13 -8.16
CA LEU A 140 -12.67 0.41 -6.97
C LEU A 140 -13.65 1.55 -7.26
N ASN A 141 -14.94 1.25 -7.34
CA ASN A 141 -15.97 2.19 -7.80
C ASN A 141 -15.57 2.86 -9.12
N SER A 142 -15.12 2.07 -10.08
CA SER A 142 -14.63 2.44 -11.41
C SER A 142 -13.28 3.15 -11.46
N ILE A 143 -12.67 3.52 -10.33
CA ILE A 143 -11.34 4.12 -10.30
C ILE A 143 -10.28 3.03 -10.41
N PRO A 144 -9.40 3.04 -11.44
CA PRO A 144 -8.32 2.07 -11.56
C PRO A 144 -7.24 2.33 -10.51
N ILE A 145 -6.84 1.27 -9.82
CA ILE A 145 -5.78 1.32 -8.80
C ILE A 145 -4.75 0.24 -9.12
N TYR A 146 -3.49 0.66 -9.19
CA TYR A 146 -2.38 -0.23 -9.53
C TYR A 146 -1.88 -0.98 -8.31
N LEU A 147 -1.69 -2.30 -8.48
CA LEU A 147 -1.16 -3.23 -7.49
C LEU A 147 0.34 -3.43 -7.67
N GLY A 148 1.01 -3.83 -6.59
CA GLY A 148 2.40 -4.24 -6.60
C GLY A 148 2.62 -5.57 -7.33
N PHE A 149 1.63 -6.49 -7.23
CA PHE A 149 1.74 -7.85 -7.74
C PHE A 149 0.47 -8.27 -8.51
N PRO A 150 0.59 -9.21 -9.48
CA PRO A 150 -0.58 -9.77 -10.14
C PRO A 150 -1.41 -10.61 -9.16
N THR A 151 -2.72 -10.63 -9.37
CA THR A 151 -3.60 -11.60 -8.70
C THR A 151 -3.35 -13.00 -9.23
N ILE A 152 -3.58 -14.00 -8.41
CA ILE A 152 -3.46 -15.41 -8.79
C ILE A 152 -4.77 -16.14 -8.56
N GLU A 153 -5.05 -17.15 -9.37
CA GLU A 153 -6.16 -18.06 -9.15
C GLU A 153 -5.66 -19.43 -8.72
N SER A 154 -6.26 -19.97 -7.68
CA SER A 154 -6.02 -21.34 -7.21
C SER A 154 -7.33 -21.96 -6.74
N SER A 155 -7.64 -23.17 -7.19
CA SER A 155 -8.87 -23.88 -6.83
C SER A 155 -10.13 -23.02 -7.00
N SER A 156 -10.27 -22.35 -8.15
CA SER A 156 -11.39 -21.45 -8.51
C SER A 156 -11.57 -20.23 -7.57
N ARG A 157 -10.59 -19.94 -6.72
CA ARG A 157 -10.56 -18.76 -5.84
C ARG A 157 -9.53 -17.77 -6.34
N LEU A 158 -9.86 -16.48 -6.23
CA LEU A 158 -8.95 -15.40 -6.59
C LEU A 158 -8.24 -14.88 -5.34
N TYR A 159 -6.92 -14.79 -5.44
CA TYR A 159 -6.04 -14.31 -4.38
C TYR A 159 -5.33 -13.03 -4.80
N MET A 160 -5.17 -12.13 -3.85
CA MET A 160 -4.39 -10.89 -3.96
C MET A 160 -3.17 -10.98 -3.04
N ALA A 161 -2.03 -10.45 -3.46
CA ALA A 161 -0.89 -10.35 -2.57
C ALA A 161 -1.28 -9.62 -1.27
N LYS A 162 -0.88 -10.18 -0.12
CA LYS A 162 -1.18 -9.61 1.21
C LYS A 162 -0.69 -8.17 1.32
N ALA A 163 0.48 -7.88 0.75
CA ALA A 163 1.02 -6.54 0.68
C ALA A 163 0.08 -5.57 -0.07
N ASP A 164 -0.52 -5.99 -1.19
CA ASP A 164 -1.47 -5.16 -1.92
C ASP A 164 -2.79 -4.97 -1.14
N TYR A 165 -3.26 -6.00 -0.45
CA TYR A 165 -4.40 -5.83 0.44
C TYR A 165 -4.12 -4.76 1.51
N GLN A 166 -2.96 -4.84 2.16
CA GLN A 166 -2.54 -3.93 3.24
C GLN A 166 -2.26 -2.50 2.77
N HIS A 167 -1.67 -2.34 1.58
CA HIS A 167 -1.27 -1.01 1.06
C HIS A 167 -2.28 -0.39 0.09
N VAL A 168 -3.30 -1.14 -0.38
CA VAL A 168 -4.29 -0.64 -1.33
C VAL A 168 -5.71 -0.74 -0.78
N LEU A 169 -6.21 -1.94 -0.50
CA LEU A 169 -7.62 -2.11 -0.12
C LEU A 169 -7.89 -1.67 1.31
N GLN A 170 -7.08 -2.09 2.25
CA GLN A 170 -7.27 -1.80 3.67
C GLN A 170 -7.28 -0.29 3.98
N PRO A 171 -6.38 0.55 3.43
CA PRO A 171 -6.42 1.99 3.65
C PRO A 171 -7.71 2.67 3.18
N ILE A 172 -8.29 2.19 2.09
CA ILE A 172 -9.49 2.79 1.50
C ILE A 172 -10.76 2.28 2.19
N LEU A 173 -10.83 0.96 2.45
CA LEU A 173 -12.02 0.32 2.97
C LEU A 173 -12.14 0.43 4.49
N THR A 174 -11.04 0.24 5.20
CA THR A 174 -10.96 0.18 6.67
C THR A 174 -9.82 1.03 7.24
N PRO A 175 -9.77 2.34 6.97
CA PRO A 175 -8.67 3.21 7.43
C PRO A 175 -8.56 3.27 8.96
N GLN A 176 -9.64 2.96 9.69
CA GLN A 176 -9.61 2.82 11.16
C GLN A 176 -8.73 1.67 11.68
N ALA A 177 -8.26 0.78 10.80
CA ALA A 177 -7.30 -0.27 11.17
C ALA A 177 -5.88 0.27 11.38
N PHE A 178 -5.61 1.52 11.04
CA PHE A 178 -4.31 2.17 11.22
C PHE A 178 -4.35 3.06 12.47
N PRO A 179 -3.37 2.91 13.40
CA PRO A 179 -3.46 3.50 14.74
C PRO A 179 -3.36 5.03 14.76
N GLU A 180 -2.61 5.60 13.83
CA GLU A 180 -2.33 7.04 13.81
C GLU A 180 -2.95 7.69 12.59
N LYS A 181 -4.04 8.42 12.79
CA LYS A 181 -4.62 9.23 11.73
C LYS A 181 -3.91 10.60 11.67
N PRO A 182 -3.55 11.09 10.46
CA PRO A 182 -2.94 12.40 10.34
C PRO A 182 -3.92 13.50 10.72
N ALA A 183 -3.41 14.53 11.41
CA ALA A 183 -4.10 15.81 11.49
C ALA A 183 -4.14 16.44 10.08
N LEU A 184 -5.03 17.38 9.85
CA LEU A 184 -5.04 18.12 8.59
C LEU A 184 -5.40 19.59 8.87
N ARG A 185 -4.38 20.39 9.09
CA ARG A 185 -4.47 21.84 9.27
C ARG A 185 -3.59 22.58 8.29
N ARG A 186 -2.35 22.11 8.10
CA ARG A 186 -1.37 22.74 7.21
C ARG A 186 -1.13 21.90 5.97
N ILE A 187 -1.41 22.45 4.80
CA ILE A 187 -1.29 21.79 3.50
C ILE A 187 -0.11 22.41 2.74
N ILE A 188 0.77 21.55 2.24
CA ILE A 188 1.88 21.96 1.40
C ILE A 188 1.52 21.73 -0.05
N ILE A 189 1.58 22.77 -0.86
CA ILE A 189 1.37 22.69 -2.32
C ILE A 189 2.73 22.84 -2.99
N ASP A 190 3.13 21.83 -3.72
CA ASP A 190 4.33 21.83 -4.51
C ASP A 190 3.97 22.11 -5.97
N ALA A 191 4.22 23.35 -6.43
CA ALA A 191 4.12 23.69 -7.84
C ALA A 191 5.34 23.13 -8.58
N GLY A 192 5.15 22.10 -9.39
CA GLY A 192 6.24 21.43 -10.11
C GLY A 192 7.05 22.39 -10.97
N HIS A 193 8.33 22.07 -11.19
CA HIS A 193 9.26 22.85 -12.02
C HIS A 193 9.49 24.29 -11.51
N GLY A 194 9.87 25.23 -12.39
CA GLY A 194 10.07 26.65 -12.07
C GLY A 194 11.45 27.20 -12.46
N GLY A 195 11.53 28.49 -12.75
CA GLY A 195 12.75 29.17 -13.19
C GLY A 195 13.33 28.54 -14.46
N ARG A 196 14.57 28.07 -14.39
CA ARG A 196 15.27 27.40 -15.51
C ARG A 196 14.68 26.03 -15.91
N ASP A 197 13.93 25.39 -15.03
CA ASP A 197 13.23 24.14 -15.30
C ASP A 197 11.80 24.46 -15.80
N GLY A 198 11.62 24.42 -17.10
CA GLY A 198 10.34 24.70 -17.74
C GLY A 198 9.33 23.56 -17.64
N GLY A 199 9.78 22.36 -17.29
CA GLY A 199 8.96 21.13 -17.38
C GLY A 199 8.62 20.76 -18.82
N ALA A 200 7.52 20.05 -18.99
CA ALA A 200 6.98 19.72 -20.29
C ALA A 200 6.57 20.99 -21.06
N LYS A 201 6.72 20.95 -22.40
CA LYS A 201 6.45 22.09 -23.28
C LYS A 201 5.50 21.70 -24.42
N ASN A 202 4.76 22.69 -24.87
CA ASN A 202 4.03 22.62 -26.14
C ASN A 202 4.24 23.94 -26.91
N ASP A 203 5.13 23.92 -27.89
CA ASP A 203 5.56 25.11 -28.61
C ASP A 203 4.43 25.69 -29.48
N ALA A 204 3.57 24.83 -30.04
CA ALA A 204 2.43 25.26 -30.86
C ALA A 204 1.44 26.15 -30.08
N TYR A 205 1.30 25.87 -28.77
CA TYR A 205 0.43 26.64 -27.86
C TYR A 205 1.21 27.58 -26.92
N ARG A 206 2.54 27.64 -27.03
CA ARG A 206 3.43 28.44 -26.17
C ARG A 206 3.20 28.13 -24.68
N LEU A 207 3.10 26.83 -24.34
CA LEU A 207 2.86 26.37 -22.99
C LEU A 207 4.15 25.82 -22.35
N HIS A 208 4.39 26.21 -21.12
CA HIS A 208 5.35 25.58 -20.23
C HIS A 208 4.64 25.01 -19.02
N GLU A 209 4.98 23.80 -18.63
CA GLU A 209 4.38 23.13 -17.48
C GLU A 209 4.52 23.97 -16.20
N LYS A 210 5.68 24.59 -15.99
CA LYS A 210 5.95 25.44 -14.82
C LYS A 210 4.91 26.55 -14.60
N ASP A 211 4.37 27.12 -15.67
CA ASP A 211 3.39 28.21 -15.59
C ASP A 211 2.01 27.66 -15.24
N LEU A 212 1.65 26.49 -15.80
CA LEU A 212 0.39 25.80 -15.53
C LEU A 212 0.33 25.31 -14.09
N THR A 213 1.43 24.68 -13.62
CA THR A 213 1.51 24.17 -12.24
C THR A 213 1.40 25.30 -11.23
N LEU A 214 2.06 26.44 -11.47
CA LEU A 214 1.99 27.60 -10.59
C LEU A 214 0.58 28.21 -10.56
N ASP A 215 -0.08 28.36 -11.71
CA ASP A 215 -1.44 28.93 -11.79
C ASP A 215 -2.46 28.03 -11.04
N VAL A 216 -2.45 26.70 -11.31
CA VAL A 216 -3.34 25.77 -10.61
C VAL A 216 -3.06 25.75 -9.10
N SER A 217 -1.79 25.76 -8.71
CA SER A 217 -1.37 25.77 -7.29
C SER A 217 -1.87 27.01 -6.55
N ARG A 218 -1.77 28.19 -7.15
CA ARG A 218 -2.27 29.45 -6.57
C ARG A 218 -3.79 29.45 -6.40
N ARG A 219 -4.53 28.92 -7.39
CA ARG A 219 -5.98 28.75 -7.30
C ARG A 219 -6.37 27.82 -6.17
N LEU A 220 -5.71 26.66 -6.09
CA LEU A 220 -5.94 25.68 -5.02
C LEU A 220 -5.64 26.28 -3.65
N LYS A 221 -4.49 26.97 -3.51
CA LYS A 221 -4.13 27.69 -2.29
C LYS A 221 -5.24 28.62 -1.82
N SER A 222 -5.71 29.50 -2.70
CA SER A 222 -6.76 30.49 -2.37
C SER A 222 -8.05 29.81 -1.89
N MET A 223 -8.42 28.66 -2.45
CA MET A 223 -9.62 27.92 -2.06
C MET A 223 -9.44 27.25 -0.68
N LEU A 224 -8.28 26.66 -0.42
CA LEU A 224 -7.97 26.01 0.85
C LEU A 224 -7.86 27.03 2.00
N GLU A 225 -7.22 28.19 1.76
CA GLU A 225 -7.12 29.27 2.75
C GLU A 225 -8.51 29.83 3.11
N ARG A 226 -9.38 30.05 2.13
CA ARG A 226 -10.79 30.46 2.42
C ARG A 226 -11.55 29.42 3.22
N LYS A 227 -11.15 28.13 3.15
CA LYS A 227 -11.74 27.05 3.96
C LYS A 227 -11.15 26.98 5.38
N GLY A 228 -10.11 27.75 5.67
CA GLY A 228 -9.46 27.80 6.99
C GLY A 228 -8.23 26.91 7.15
N TYR A 229 -7.68 26.38 6.05
CA TYR A 229 -6.40 25.67 6.10
C TYR A 229 -5.22 26.66 6.04
N GLU A 230 -4.15 26.34 6.75
CA GLU A 230 -2.85 26.97 6.52
C GLU A 230 -2.24 26.37 5.25
N VAL A 231 -1.80 27.22 4.31
CA VAL A 231 -1.21 26.74 3.07
C VAL A 231 0.19 27.29 2.86
N VAL A 232 1.15 26.40 2.68
CA VAL A 232 2.53 26.74 2.33
C VAL A 232 2.80 26.23 0.92
N MET A 233 3.34 27.07 0.04
CA MET A 233 3.79 26.66 -1.28
C MET A 233 5.29 26.44 -1.29
N THR A 234 5.78 25.42 -2.02
CA THR A 234 7.23 25.24 -2.23
C THR A 234 7.83 26.39 -3.05
N ARG A 235 7.05 26.95 -3.97
CA ARG A 235 7.30 28.22 -4.68
C ARG A 235 5.98 28.91 -4.99
N ASP A 236 5.97 30.20 -4.89
CA ASP A 236 4.83 31.06 -5.23
C ASP A 236 5.12 32.02 -6.41
N SER A 237 6.32 31.91 -6.98
CA SER A 237 6.80 32.66 -8.14
C SER A 237 7.55 31.72 -9.11
N ASP A 238 8.01 32.25 -10.24
CA ASP A 238 8.77 31.49 -11.24
C ASP A 238 10.25 31.36 -10.83
N VAL A 239 10.49 30.56 -9.77
CA VAL A 239 11.82 30.23 -9.26
C VAL A 239 12.07 28.73 -9.32
N PHE A 240 13.32 28.34 -9.54
CA PHE A 240 13.75 26.94 -9.52
C PHE A 240 13.94 26.44 -8.09
N ILE A 241 13.26 25.35 -7.73
CA ILE A 241 13.46 24.63 -6.47
C ILE A 241 13.98 23.22 -6.80
N PRO A 242 15.18 22.83 -6.32
CA PRO A 242 15.70 21.48 -6.48
C PRO A 242 14.74 20.42 -5.89
N LEU A 243 14.70 19.24 -6.51
CA LEU A 243 13.73 18.19 -6.12
C LEU A 243 13.86 17.79 -4.65
N GLU A 244 15.09 17.69 -4.14
CA GLU A 244 15.37 17.32 -2.74
C GLU A 244 14.93 18.40 -1.74
N ARG A 245 14.85 19.65 -2.19
CA ARG A 245 14.43 20.77 -1.33
C ARG A 245 12.93 20.82 -1.10
N ARG A 246 12.13 20.27 -2.02
CA ARG A 246 10.67 20.28 -1.95
C ARG A 246 10.13 19.54 -0.71
N PRO A 247 10.49 18.26 -0.45
CA PRO A 247 10.10 17.60 0.80
C PRO A 247 10.73 18.25 2.03
N GLN A 248 11.94 18.82 1.95
CA GLN A 248 12.54 19.54 3.07
C GLN A 248 11.75 20.80 3.45
N ILE A 249 11.18 21.53 2.48
CA ILE A 249 10.28 22.66 2.75
C ILE A 249 9.03 22.16 3.45
N ALA A 250 8.42 21.07 2.98
CA ALA A 250 7.24 20.46 3.57
C ALA A 250 7.48 20.08 5.04
N ASN A 251 8.57 19.36 5.31
CA ASN A 251 8.91 18.86 6.65
C ASN A 251 9.25 20.01 7.61
N ARG A 252 10.04 21.02 7.17
CA ARG A 252 10.34 22.22 7.97
C ARG A 252 9.09 23.03 8.32
N ALA A 253 8.16 23.10 7.40
CA ALA A 253 6.87 23.76 7.62
C ALA A 253 5.94 22.93 8.52
N LYS A 254 6.33 21.70 8.90
CA LYS A 254 5.48 20.74 9.62
C LYS A 254 4.13 20.57 8.91
N GLY A 255 4.20 20.27 7.60
CA GLY A 255 3.03 20.02 6.77
C GLY A 255 2.28 18.77 7.21
N ASP A 256 0.97 18.83 7.20
CA ASP A 256 0.09 17.68 7.46
C ASP A 256 -0.28 16.93 6.18
N LEU A 257 -0.07 17.55 5.02
CA LEU A 257 -0.38 17.02 3.70
C LEU A 257 0.52 17.64 2.63
N PHE A 258 0.96 16.85 1.66
CA PHE A 258 1.76 17.32 0.54
C PHE A 258 1.08 16.99 -0.80
N ILE A 259 0.88 18.00 -1.65
CA ILE A 259 0.27 17.89 -2.99
C ILE A 259 1.24 18.46 -4.02
N SER A 260 1.88 17.60 -4.81
CA SER A 260 2.73 18.01 -5.93
C SER A 260 1.91 18.03 -7.22
N ILE A 261 1.93 19.16 -7.91
CA ILE A 261 1.11 19.43 -9.09
C ILE A 261 1.99 19.48 -10.34
N HIS A 262 1.67 18.64 -11.32
CA HIS A 262 2.38 18.46 -12.59
C HIS A 262 1.43 18.32 -13.77
N PHE A 263 2.00 18.42 -14.98
CA PHE A 263 1.37 18.08 -16.24
C PHE A 263 2.31 17.20 -17.05
N ASN A 264 1.84 16.05 -17.44
CA ASN A 264 2.61 15.04 -18.12
C ASN A 264 2.95 15.41 -19.57
N ALA A 265 3.90 14.70 -20.14
CA ALA A 265 4.16 14.66 -21.56
C ALA A 265 4.52 13.24 -22.01
N ALA A 266 4.17 12.90 -23.24
CA ALA A 266 4.52 11.63 -23.86
C ALA A 266 4.94 11.84 -25.31
N ALA A 267 5.82 10.97 -25.82
CA ALA A 267 6.19 10.96 -27.23
C ALA A 267 4.97 10.74 -28.15
N ARG A 268 4.02 9.90 -27.68
CA ARG A 268 2.74 9.71 -28.36
C ARG A 268 1.79 10.85 -28.02
N THR A 269 1.52 11.72 -28.97
CA THR A 269 0.66 12.90 -28.80
C THR A 269 -0.81 12.58 -28.51
N THR A 270 -1.26 11.35 -28.76
CA THR A 270 -2.60 10.88 -28.40
C THR A 270 -2.73 10.47 -26.92
N ALA A 271 -1.63 10.51 -26.14
CA ALA A 271 -1.71 10.25 -24.71
C ALA A 271 -2.49 11.35 -24.01
N GLU A 272 -3.46 10.96 -23.17
CA GLU A 272 -4.35 11.88 -22.45
C GLU A 272 -4.76 11.32 -21.10
N GLY A 273 -5.47 12.12 -20.31
CA GLY A 273 -6.09 11.71 -19.05
C GLY A 273 -5.29 12.14 -17.83
N TYR A 274 -5.81 11.75 -16.68
CA TYR A 274 -5.34 12.18 -15.35
C TYR A 274 -4.80 11.00 -14.58
N GLU A 275 -3.70 11.21 -13.87
CA GLU A 275 -3.10 10.16 -13.03
C GLU A 275 -2.58 10.74 -11.71
N THR A 276 -2.77 9.98 -10.64
CA THR A 276 -2.27 10.29 -9.31
C THR A 276 -1.21 9.27 -8.91
N PHE A 277 -0.09 9.74 -8.40
CA PHE A 277 0.99 8.86 -7.92
C PHE A 277 1.14 8.97 -6.41
N ALA A 278 1.09 7.82 -5.73
CA ALA A 278 1.56 7.66 -4.36
C ALA A 278 2.94 7.01 -4.34
N LEU A 279 3.71 7.17 -3.26
CA LEU A 279 5.00 6.51 -3.11
C LEU A 279 4.81 4.98 -3.20
N THR A 280 5.71 4.32 -3.92
CA THR A 280 5.70 2.85 -3.99
C THR A 280 6.14 2.26 -2.66
N PRO A 281 5.36 1.34 -2.05
CA PRO A 281 5.77 0.64 -0.84
C PRO A 281 7.07 -0.15 -1.02
N GLN A 282 7.77 -0.39 0.09
CA GLN A 282 8.96 -1.23 0.09
C GLN A 282 8.66 -2.63 -0.47
N TYR A 283 9.58 -3.22 -1.21
CA TYR A 283 9.48 -4.52 -1.89
C TYR A 283 8.41 -4.64 -2.99
N GLN A 284 7.78 -3.54 -3.38
CA GLN A 284 6.82 -3.53 -4.49
C GLN A 284 7.42 -2.84 -5.73
N ALA A 285 6.99 -3.27 -6.91
CA ALA A 285 7.33 -2.58 -8.15
C ALA A 285 6.52 -1.28 -8.30
N SER A 286 7.14 -0.23 -8.79
CA SER A 286 6.41 0.93 -9.32
C SER A 286 5.51 0.51 -10.48
N SER A 287 4.41 1.24 -10.72
CA SER A 287 3.38 0.85 -11.70
C SER A 287 3.90 0.71 -13.14
N LYS A 288 5.03 1.34 -13.44
CA LYS A 288 5.71 1.25 -14.74
C LYS A 288 6.37 -0.12 -14.99
N TYR A 289 6.76 -0.84 -13.94
CA TYR A 289 7.53 -2.08 -14.02
C TYR A 289 6.66 -3.27 -13.61
N SER A 290 6.89 -4.44 -14.22
CA SER A 290 6.17 -5.68 -13.91
C SER A 290 6.60 -6.31 -12.60
N GLU A 291 7.88 -6.21 -12.26
CA GLU A 291 8.49 -6.83 -11.08
C GLU A 291 9.35 -5.83 -10.30
N PRO A 292 9.57 -6.06 -9.00
CA PRO A 292 10.47 -5.24 -8.19
C PRO A 292 11.93 -5.38 -8.66
N GLY A 293 12.62 -4.24 -8.75
CA GLY A 293 14.05 -4.17 -9.01
C GLY A 293 14.88 -4.08 -7.71
N ARG A 294 16.23 -4.08 -7.84
CA ARG A 294 17.16 -4.00 -6.68
C ARG A 294 16.90 -2.81 -5.76
N GLY A 295 16.51 -1.65 -6.31
CA GLY A 295 16.23 -0.44 -5.53
C GLY A 295 14.90 -0.47 -4.77
N ASP A 296 14.04 -1.46 -5.05
CA ASP A 296 12.70 -1.54 -4.49
C ASP A 296 12.69 -2.14 -3.07
N SER A 297 13.80 -2.73 -2.63
CA SER A 297 14.00 -3.17 -1.24
C SER A 297 14.24 -2.02 -0.26
N ARG A 298 14.57 -0.82 -0.76
CA ARG A 298 14.81 0.35 0.08
C ARG A 298 13.51 0.93 0.60
N ARG A 299 13.44 1.14 1.93
CA ARG A 299 12.40 1.92 2.59
C ARG A 299 12.81 3.39 2.63
N TYR A 300 11.85 4.28 2.44
CA TYR A 300 12.00 5.73 2.53
C TYR A 300 11.08 6.27 3.63
N ASP A 301 11.38 7.43 4.18
CA ASP A 301 10.58 8.06 5.25
C ASP A 301 9.12 8.22 4.84
N GLY A 302 8.85 8.60 3.58
CA GLY A 302 7.49 8.71 3.04
C GLY A 302 6.68 7.40 3.02
N ASN A 303 7.33 6.22 3.20
CA ASN A 303 6.62 4.95 3.35
C ASN A 303 5.94 4.79 4.72
N ASP A 304 6.28 5.59 5.72
CA ASP A 304 5.56 5.62 6.99
C ASP A 304 4.13 6.09 6.81
N GLN A 305 3.88 6.81 5.72
CA GLN A 305 2.59 7.35 5.34
C GLN A 305 1.84 6.51 4.28
N ASP A 306 2.32 5.30 3.94
CA ASP A 306 1.75 4.50 2.84
C ASP A 306 0.22 4.33 2.90
N PRO A 307 -0.43 4.06 4.06
CA PRO A 307 -1.89 3.98 4.13
C PRO A 307 -2.57 5.30 3.77
N TRP A 308 -2.05 6.39 4.28
CA TRP A 308 -2.61 7.72 4.11
C TRP A 308 -2.33 8.30 2.72
N ASN A 309 -1.17 7.98 2.14
CA ASN A 309 -0.84 8.26 0.73
C ASN A 309 -1.86 7.61 -0.21
N THR A 310 -2.23 6.35 0.07
CA THR A 310 -3.21 5.61 -0.72
C THR A 310 -4.61 6.19 -0.59
N LEU A 311 -5.04 6.46 0.64
CA LEU A 311 -6.37 7.03 0.89
C LEU A 311 -6.51 8.41 0.26
N LEU A 312 -5.49 9.27 0.40
CA LEU A 312 -5.42 10.58 -0.23
C LEU A 312 -5.49 10.46 -1.75
N GLY A 313 -4.61 9.63 -2.35
CA GLY A 313 -4.54 9.43 -3.79
C GLY A 313 -5.85 8.94 -4.38
N TYR A 314 -6.55 8.04 -3.68
CA TYR A 314 -7.87 7.57 -4.11
C TYR A 314 -8.91 8.69 -4.13
N HIS A 315 -9.00 9.50 -3.07
CA HIS A 315 -9.98 10.59 -3.01
C HIS A 315 -9.70 11.68 -4.05
N VAL A 316 -8.44 12.05 -4.24
CA VAL A 316 -8.05 13.07 -5.22
C VAL A 316 -8.27 12.57 -6.65
N GLN A 317 -7.81 11.35 -7.00
CA GLN A 317 -8.04 10.77 -8.32
C GLN A 317 -9.52 10.67 -8.65
N ARG A 318 -10.31 10.17 -7.71
CA ARG A 318 -11.76 10.05 -7.88
C ARG A 318 -12.41 11.40 -8.14
N SER A 319 -12.08 12.41 -7.34
CA SER A 319 -12.64 13.76 -7.49
C SER A 319 -12.24 14.39 -8.82
N LEU A 320 -10.96 14.25 -9.20
CA LEU A 320 -10.42 14.75 -10.45
C LEU A 320 -11.19 14.20 -11.65
N VAL A 321 -11.38 12.88 -11.72
CA VAL A 321 -12.10 12.24 -12.84
C VAL A 321 -13.59 12.55 -12.82
N GLN A 322 -14.22 12.57 -11.65
CA GLN A 322 -15.64 12.91 -11.53
C GLN A 322 -15.96 14.35 -11.97
N THR A 323 -15.05 15.29 -11.69
CA THR A 323 -15.24 16.70 -12.05
C THR A 323 -14.87 16.99 -13.50
N MET A 324 -13.74 16.43 -13.96
CA MET A 324 -13.17 16.76 -15.25
C MET A 324 -13.67 15.87 -16.39
N GLY A 325 -14.12 14.64 -16.06
CA GLY A 325 -14.39 13.61 -17.08
C GLY A 325 -13.10 13.15 -17.80
N GLY A 326 -13.25 12.48 -18.92
CA GLY A 326 -12.13 12.04 -19.75
C GLY A 326 -11.48 10.75 -19.27
N THR A 327 -10.26 10.51 -19.73
CA THR A 327 -9.53 9.26 -19.48
C THR A 327 -8.99 9.20 -18.05
N ASP A 328 -9.48 8.22 -17.28
CA ASP A 328 -8.97 7.90 -15.94
C ASP A 328 -7.77 6.95 -16.06
N ARG A 329 -6.58 7.42 -15.70
CA ARG A 329 -5.35 6.62 -15.70
C ARG A 329 -5.03 6.05 -14.31
N GLY A 330 -5.81 6.40 -13.31
CA GLY A 330 -5.87 5.79 -11.99
C GLY A 330 -4.84 6.26 -10.98
N LEU A 331 -4.93 5.61 -9.81
CA LEU A 331 -3.96 5.72 -8.73
C LEU A 331 -2.80 4.76 -9.00
N LYS A 332 -1.63 5.31 -9.18
CA LYS A 332 -0.38 4.64 -9.51
C LYS A 332 0.64 4.71 -8.39
N ARG A 333 1.73 3.98 -8.56
CA ARG A 333 2.87 3.95 -7.64
C ARG A 333 4.15 4.34 -8.35
N ALA A 334 4.90 5.28 -7.77
CA ALA A 334 6.22 5.66 -8.26
C ALA A 334 7.12 6.10 -7.11
N ARG A 335 8.46 6.02 -7.31
CA ARG A 335 9.44 6.51 -6.34
C ARG A 335 9.95 7.88 -6.74
N PHE A 336 9.03 8.82 -6.94
CA PHE A 336 9.40 10.22 -7.17
C PHE A 336 10.15 10.78 -5.97
N LEU A 337 11.23 11.53 -6.25
CA LEU A 337 12.12 12.06 -5.23
C LEU A 337 11.39 12.94 -4.21
N VAL A 338 10.45 13.73 -4.70
CA VAL A 338 9.63 14.64 -3.87
C VAL A 338 8.71 13.92 -2.88
N LEU A 339 8.44 12.62 -3.06
CA LEU A 339 7.61 11.82 -2.15
C LEU A 339 8.43 10.97 -1.17
N LYS A 340 9.73 10.73 -1.45
CA LYS A 340 10.54 9.77 -0.70
C LYS A 340 10.78 10.17 0.76
N HIS A 341 10.94 11.46 1.01
CA HIS A 341 11.41 11.99 2.29
C HIS A 341 10.38 12.92 2.94
N LEU A 342 9.10 12.61 2.76
CA LEU A 342 8.01 13.33 3.41
C LEU A 342 7.72 12.74 4.79
N ASP A 343 7.53 13.61 5.78
CA ASP A 343 7.05 13.23 7.11
C ASP A 343 5.51 13.18 7.18
N CYS A 344 4.83 13.63 6.13
CA CYS A 344 3.36 13.67 6.03
C CYS A 344 2.85 12.91 4.79
N PRO A 345 1.56 12.56 4.74
CA PRO A 345 0.96 12.00 3.54
C PRO A 345 1.15 12.89 2.32
N GLY A 346 1.51 12.28 1.18
CA GLY A 346 1.74 13.03 -0.04
C GLY A 346 1.46 12.27 -1.32
N VAL A 347 1.06 13.02 -2.35
CA VAL A 347 0.83 12.52 -3.71
C VAL A 347 1.38 13.49 -4.75
N LEU A 348 1.70 12.96 -5.93
CA LEU A 348 2.00 13.73 -7.13
C LEU A 348 0.89 13.51 -8.15
N LEU A 349 0.45 14.60 -8.78
CA LEU A 349 -0.68 14.64 -9.68
C LEU A 349 -0.21 15.04 -11.06
N GLU A 350 -0.61 14.29 -12.09
CA GLU A 350 -0.45 14.61 -13.48
C GLU A 350 -1.81 15.03 -14.05
N LEU A 351 -2.01 16.34 -14.23
CA LEU A 351 -3.30 16.94 -14.54
C LEU A 351 -3.60 16.98 -16.04
N GLY A 352 -3.02 16.08 -16.79
CA GLY A 352 -3.18 15.95 -18.24
C GLY A 352 -1.84 15.95 -18.97
N PHE A 353 -1.86 15.69 -20.26
CA PHE A 353 -0.66 15.62 -21.10
C PHE A 353 -0.56 16.87 -21.99
N VAL A 354 0.37 17.78 -21.67
CA VAL A 354 0.57 18.99 -22.49
C VAL A 354 1.09 18.70 -23.91
N SER A 355 1.63 17.50 -24.13
CA SER A 355 1.98 17.00 -25.47
C SER A 355 0.76 16.63 -26.31
N ASN A 356 -0.42 16.47 -25.71
CA ASN A 356 -1.67 16.21 -26.42
C ASN A 356 -2.31 17.52 -26.84
N PRO A 357 -2.63 17.71 -28.14
CA PRO A 357 -3.16 18.98 -28.67
C PRO A 357 -4.47 19.41 -28.01
N GLU A 358 -5.39 18.48 -27.74
CA GLU A 358 -6.67 18.78 -27.10
C GLU A 358 -6.48 19.21 -25.64
N THR A 359 -5.63 18.50 -24.89
CA THR A 359 -5.26 18.90 -23.52
C THR A 359 -4.58 20.27 -23.54
N ALA A 360 -3.60 20.49 -24.44
CA ALA A 360 -2.90 21.76 -24.57
C ALA A 360 -3.87 22.91 -24.88
N HIS A 361 -4.85 22.70 -25.75
CA HIS A 361 -5.90 23.69 -26.01
C HIS A 361 -6.73 23.98 -24.75
N LYS A 362 -7.20 22.96 -24.03
CA LYS A 362 -8.04 23.10 -22.84
C LYS A 362 -7.32 23.84 -21.70
N VAL A 363 -6.06 23.50 -21.40
CA VAL A 363 -5.32 24.09 -20.27
C VAL A 363 -4.97 25.59 -20.46
N ARG A 364 -5.10 26.15 -21.68
CA ARG A 364 -5.01 27.61 -21.91
C ARG A 364 -6.15 28.34 -21.22
N SER A 365 -7.32 27.75 -21.12
CA SER A 365 -8.49 28.37 -20.49
C SER A 365 -8.27 28.51 -18.98
N ALA A 366 -8.42 29.71 -18.45
CA ALA A 366 -8.41 29.97 -17.00
C ALA A 366 -9.54 29.23 -16.29
N THR A 367 -10.70 29.10 -16.94
CA THR A 367 -11.85 28.34 -16.40
C THR A 367 -11.51 26.86 -16.27
N PHE A 368 -10.84 26.27 -17.25
CA PHE A 368 -10.42 24.87 -17.18
C PHE A 368 -9.41 24.63 -16.05
N ARG A 369 -8.42 25.52 -15.88
CA ARG A 369 -7.48 25.46 -14.76
C ARG A 369 -8.16 25.67 -13.39
N GLN A 370 -9.21 26.50 -13.35
CA GLN A 370 -10.05 26.65 -12.15
C GLN A 370 -10.79 25.36 -11.82
N SER A 371 -11.34 24.65 -12.81
CA SER A 371 -12.00 23.35 -12.61
C SER A 371 -11.01 22.28 -12.13
N LEU A 372 -9.77 22.29 -12.64
CA LEU A 372 -8.70 21.43 -12.11
C LEU A 372 -8.44 21.72 -10.63
N ALA A 373 -8.25 22.98 -10.25
CA ALA A 373 -8.04 23.38 -8.87
C ALA A 373 -9.23 23.00 -7.96
N GLN A 374 -10.47 23.17 -8.47
CA GLN A 374 -11.70 22.76 -7.76
C GLN A 374 -11.72 21.25 -7.51
N SER A 375 -11.38 20.45 -8.52
CA SER A 375 -11.36 18.99 -8.37
C SER A 375 -10.35 18.52 -7.30
N LEU A 376 -9.18 19.16 -7.25
CA LEU A 376 -8.18 18.87 -6.22
C LEU A 376 -8.67 19.27 -4.83
N TYR A 377 -9.25 20.47 -4.72
CA TYR A 377 -9.87 20.95 -3.49
C TYR A 377 -10.92 19.95 -2.97
N ASP A 378 -11.86 19.55 -3.82
CA ASP A 378 -12.93 18.63 -3.44
C ASP A 378 -12.39 17.26 -2.99
N GLY A 379 -11.35 16.75 -3.68
CA GLY A 379 -10.65 15.52 -3.30
C GLY A 379 -10.00 15.61 -1.92
N ILE A 380 -9.32 16.71 -1.62
CA ILE A 380 -8.70 16.98 -0.31
C ILE A 380 -9.78 17.08 0.78
N ILE A 381 -10.88 17.78 0.52
CA ILE A 381 -12.01 17.89 1.47
C ILE A 381 -12.65 16.53 1.73
N GLN A 382 -12.82 15.68 0.71
CA GLN A 382 -13.34 14.34 0.91
C GLN A 382 -12.38 13.45 1.71
N TYR A 383 -11.07 13.54 1.47
CA TYR A 383 -10.06 12.91 2.29
C TYR A 383 -10.16 13.36 3.76
N HIS A 384 -10.20 14.67 4.02
CA HIS A 384 -10.34 15.21 5.38
C HIS A 384 -11.62 14.71 6.08
N LYS A 385 -12.76 14.77 5.40
CA LYS A 385 -14.02 14.22 5.92
C LYS A 385 -13.91 12.73 6.24
N ARG A 386 -13.13 11.97 5.47
CA ARG A 386 -12.90 10.55 5.75
C ARG A 386 -12.06 10.36 7.01
N LEU A 387 -11.00 11.17 7.20
CA LEU A 387 -10.21 11.17 8.44
C LEU A 387 -11.04 11.49 9.67
N GLN A 388 -11.93 12.48 9.58
CA GLN A 388 -12.80 12.88 10.70
C GLN A 388 -13.77 11.77 11.14
N ARG A 389 -14.12 10.82 10.26
CA ARG A 389 -14.97 9.68 10.56
C ARG A 389 -14.22 8.49 11.18
N ILE A 390 -12.93 8.54 11.25
CA ILE A 390 -12.11 7.56 11.96
C ILE A 390 -12.18 7.92 13.44
N PRO A 391 -12.58 6.97 14.31
CA PRO A 391 -12.70 7.18 15.75
C PRO A 391 -11.43 7.76 16.39
#